data_a38c22be1e8282376e5876514e0a9f96
#
_entry.id   a38c22be1e8282376e5876514e0a9f96
#
_cell.length_a   1.000
_cell.length_b   1.000
_cell.length_c   1.000
_cell.angle_alpha   90.00
_cell.angle_beta   90.00
_cell.angle_gamma   90.00
#
_symmetry.space_group_name_H-M   'P 1'
#
loop_
_entity.id
_entity.type
_entity.pdbx_description
1 polymer ?
#
loop_
_entity_poly.entity_id
_entity_poly.type
_entity_poly.pdbx_seq_one_letter_code
_entity_poly.pdbx_strand_id
1 'polypeptide(L)'
;GKEVNMLEFKCPQAVFDKKSAGYPIGGSLAWAQKIADKYTSLGGKIHYSTPVKKIITENNGAKALLVRNDVIHECDAVLSAADWYKTVFEYLDGKYVNDKLLKLKEGKVIDVYYSILLVSFGLKKTYKEFPHFHRFPIELQLKSPCGTTWDRLEVHFYNYDPTLAPEGKTVMACSFYTTNGNYWINLRKNERVKYREEKTKFVNSVIELLEIKFPGIKNDIEVTDFATPATVLRYTNNWQGSAQGWLPGENIIASSPVKMTLPKLKQFYYASHWGRPGGGLPVAINQGRDVAKLICKDFKIDFKTSKAQ
;
A
#
# COMPACT_ATOMS: atom_id res chain seq x y z
N GLY A 1 -5.59 24.42 -3.53
CA GLY A 1 -6.31 23.16 -3.37
C GLY A 1 -6.35 22.46 -4.70
N LYS A 2 -5.87 21.21 -4.77
CA LYS A 2 -6.09 20.42 -5.99
C LYS A 2 -7.57 20.13 -6.07
N GLU A 3 -8.17 20.34 -7.22
CA GLU A 3 -9.53 19.96 -7.51
C GLU A 3 -9.67 18.45 -7.32
N VAL A 4 -10.56 18.03 -6.44
CA VAL A 4 -10.90 16.62 -6.25
C VAL A 4 -11.89 16.24 -7.33
N ASN A 5 -11.57 15.21 -8.11
CA ASN A 5 -12.49 14.72 -9.11
C ASN A 5 -13.80 14.26 -8.44
N MET A 6 -14.95 14.68 -8.97
CA MET A 6 -16.27 14.35 -8.43
C MET A 6 -16.48 12.83 -8.23
N LEU A 7 -15.89 12.00 -9.07
CA LEU A 7 -15.94 10.54 -8.92
C LEU A 7 -15.16 10.04 -7.71
N GLU A 8 -14.03 10.66 -7.37
CA GLU A 8 -13.25 10.34 -6.16
C GLU A 8 -14.03 10.61 -4.89
N PHE A 9 -14.91 11.60 -4.92
CA PHE A 9 -15.79 11.94 -3.80
C PHE A 9 -17.03 11.04 -3.77
N LYS A 10 -17.72 10.86 -4.91
CA LYS A 10 -19.00 10.14 -4.97
C LYS A 10 -18.86 8.62 -4.85
N CYS A 11 -17.78 8.01 -5.36
CA CYS A 11 -17.61 6.56 -5.27
C CYS A 11 -17.49 6.07 -3.82
N PRO A 12 -16.64 6.64 -2.95
CA PRO A 12 -16.62 6.29 -1.53
C PRO A 12 -17.98 6.52 -0.85
N GLN A 13 -18.63 7.65 -1.12
CA GLN A 13 -19.94 7.95 -0.54
C GLN A 13 -21.00 6.90 -0.91
N ALA A 14 -21.07 6.50 -2.17
CA ALA A 14 -21.99 5.45 -2.61
C ALA A 14 -21.73 4.09 -1.96
N VAL A 15 -20.47 3.79 -1.63
CA VAL A 15 -20.08 2.56 -0.91
C VAL A 15 -20.54 2.63 0.55
N PHE A 16 -20.43 3.79 1.20
CA PHE A 16 -20.96 4.01 2.54
C PHE A 16 -22.50 3.95 2.59
N ASP A 17 -23.17 4.61 1.66
CA ASP A 17 -24.64 4.63 1.56
C ASP A 17 -25.21 3.21 1.38
N LYS A 18 -24.51 2.36 0.63
CA LYS A 18 -24.86 0.94 0.46
C LYS A 18 -24.44 0.05 1.64
N LYS A 19 -23.86 0.61 2.70
CA LYS A 19 -23.31 -0.14 3.86
C LYS A 19 -22.34 -1.24 3.45
N SER A 20 -21.61 -1.05 2.36
CA SER A 20 -20.63 -2.00 1.82
C SER A 20 -19.18 -1.60 2.11
N ALA A 21 -18.96 -0.61 2.96
CA ALA A 21 -17.66 -0.23 3.51
C ALA A 21 -17.62 -0.47 5.02
N GLY A 22 -16.45 -0.82 5.52
CA GLY A 22 -16.20 -1.03 6.94
C GLY A 22 -14.76 -1.43 7.21
N TYR A 23 -14.42 -1.45 8.48
CA TYR A 23 -13.13 -1.95 8.95
C TYR A 23 -13.30 -3.40 9.42
N PRO A 24 -12.45 -4.34 8.97
CA PRO A 24 -12.50 -5.72 9.45
C PRO A 24 -12.10 -5.78 10.93
N ILE A 25 -12.87 -6.49 11.75
CA ILE A 25 -12.50 -6.79 13.13
C ILE A 25 -11.21 -7.60 13.15
N GLY A 26 -10.26 -7.21 14.00
CA GLY A 26 -8.90 -7.73 14.04
C GLY A 26 -7.93 -7.04 13.07
N GLY A 27 -8.40 -6.02 12.36
CA GLY A 27 -7.59 -5.20 11.46
C GLY A 27 -7.17 -5.90 10.17
N SER A 28 -6.27 -5.27 9.44
CA SER A 28 -5.80 -5.74 8.14
C SER A 28 -5.00 -7.05 8.21
N LEU A 29 -4.30 -7.30 9.31
CA LEU A 29 -3.52 -8.53 9.48
C LEU A 29 -4.44 -9.76 9.61
N ALA A 30 -5.46 -9.69 10.47
CA ALA A 30 -6.42 -10.79 10.62
C ALA A 30 -7.18 -11.07 9.31
N TRP A 31 -7.50 -10.03 8.55
CA TRP A 31 -8.12 -10.18 7.24
C TRP A 31 -7.19 -10.88 6.24
N ALA A 32 -5.91 -10.47 6.16
CA ALA A 32 -4.92 -11.10 5.29
C ALA A 32 -4.67 -12.57 5.70
N GLN A 33 -4.63 -12.86 7.01
CA GLN A 33 -4.47 -14.21 7.53
C GLN A 33 -5.61 -15.15 7.10
N LYS A 34 -6.87 -14.67 7.14
CA LYS A 34 -8.02 -15.46 6.65
C LYS A 34 -7.90 -15.83 5.18
N ILE A 35 -7.34 -14.94 4.35
CA ILE A 35 -7.09 -15.24 2.92
C ILE A 35 -5.98 -16.29 2.80
N ALA A 36 -4.90 -16.15 3.56
CA ALA A 36 -3.80 -17.11 3.57
C ALA A 36 -4.26 -18.51 4.04
N ASP A 37 -5.05 -18.55 5.10
CA ASP A 37 -5.63 -19.81 5.64
C ASP A 37 -6.54 -20.48 4.61
N LYS A 38 -7.37 -19.69 3.92
CA LYS A 38 -8.21 -20.22 2.84
C LYS A 38 -7.38 -20.77 1.70
N TYR A 39 -6.33 -20.06 1.29
CA TYR A 39 -5.42 -20.51 0.24
C TYR A 39 -4.75 -21.84 0.61
N THR A 40 -4.21 -21.96 1.82
CA THR A 40 -3.56 -23.18 2.29
C THR A 40 -4.55 -24.33 2.46
N SER A 41 -5.79 -24.07 2.91
CA SER A 41 -6.84 -25.09 3.01
C SER A 41 -7.26 -25.68 1.65
N LEU A 42 -6.97 -24.96 0.56
CA LEU A 42 -7.16 -25.42 -0.82
C LEU A 42 -5.93 -26.13 -1.41
N GLY A 43 -4.91 -26.43 -0.59
CA GLY A 43 -3.67 -27.07 -1.01
C GLY A 43 -2.56 -26.13 -1.47
N GLY A 44 -2.79 -24.81 -1.41
CA GLY A 44 -1.76 -23.83 -1.73
C GLY A 44 -0.62 -23.83 -0.71
N LYS A 45 0.60 -23.52 -1.16
CA LYS A 45 1.79 -23.42 -0.30
C LYS A 45 2.27 -21.97 -0.22
N ILE A 46 2.59 -21.50 0.99
CA ILE A 46 3.13 -20.15 1.21
C ILE A 46 4.55 -20.26 1.75
N HIS A 47 5.50 -19.64 1.08
CA HIS A 47 6.89 -19.58 1.49
C HIS A 47 7.21 -18.18 2.01
N TYR A 48 7.12 -17.99 3.33
CA TYR A 48 7.49 -16.74 3.99
C TYR A 48 9.01 -16.51 3.96
N SER A 49 9.42 -15.25 4.11
CA SER A 49 10.83 -14.85 4.13
C SER A 49 11.64 -15.33 2.92
N THR A 50 10.96 -15.56 1.79
CA THR A 50 11.52 -16.08 0.54
C THR A 50 11.42 -15.05 -0.58
N PRO A 51 12.27 -14.00 -0.56
CA PRO A 51 12.24 -12.98 -1.58
C PRO A 51 12.65 -13.53 -2.94
N VAL A 52 11.85 -13.20 -3.96
CA VAL A 52 12.19 -13.47 -5.36
C VAL A 52 13.32 -12.52 -5.79
N LYS A 53 14.34 -13.08 -6.43
CA LYS A 53 15.46 -12.33 -7.02
C LYS A 53 15.22 -12.08 -8.51
N LYS A 54 14.69 -13.10 -9.22
CA LYS A 54 14.53 -13.06 -10.67
C LYS A 54 13.40 -13.96 -11.16
N ILE A 55 12.78 -13.59 -12.25
CA ILE A 55 11.89 -14.45 -13.03
C ILE A 55 12.71 -15.00 -14.21
N ILE A 56 12.89 -16.31 -14.24
CA ILE A 56 13.64 -17.00 -15.30
C ILE A 56 12.71 -17.19 -16.49
N THR A 57 13.19 -16.80 -17.68
CA THR A 57 12.44 -16.88 -18.92
C THR A 57 13.22 -17.63 -19.99
N GLU A 58 12.56 -18.52 -20.70
CA GLU A 58 13.11 -19.26 -21.84
C GLU A 58 12.13 -19.22 -23.01
N ASN A 59 12.62 -19.00 -24.23
CA ASN A 59 11.80 -18.92 -25.45
C ASN A 59 10.60 -17.99 -25.31
N ASN A 60 10.78 -16.85 -24.64
CA ASN A 60 9.72 -15.89 -24.27
C ASN A 60 8.60 -16.48 -23.39
N GLY A 61 8.86 -17.53 -22.65
CA GLY A 61 7.99 -18.07 -21.62
C GLY A 61 8.57 -17.88 -20.22
N ALA A 62 7.76 -17.52 -19.24
CA ALA A 62 8.17 -17.56 -17.83
C ALA A 62 8.18 -19.02 -17.36
N LYS A 63 9.30 -19.50 -16.80
CA LYS A 63 9.55 -20.90 -16.50
C LYS A 63 9.86 -21.20 -15.04
N ALA A 64 10.48 -20.25 -14.35
CA ALA A 64 10.88 -20.47 -12.97
C ALA A 64 11.08 -19.16 -12.20
N LEU A 65 11.19 -19.26 -10.91
CA LEU A 65 11.58 -18.18 -9.99
C LEU A 65 12.94 -18.51 -9.37
N LEU A 66 13.88 -17.59 -9.44
CA LEU A 66 15.08 -17.61 -8.63
C LEU A 66 14.78 -16.86 -7.32
N VAL A 67 14.90 -17.56 -6.19
CA VAL A 67 14.64 -16.98 -4.87
C VAL A 67 15.91 -16.87 -4.03
N ARG A 68 15.76 -16.48 -2.75
CA ARG A 68 16.87 -16.42 -1.79
C ARG A 68 17.67 -17.73 -1.79
N ASN A 69 18.98 -17.62 -1.55
CA ASN A 69 19.93 -18.74 -1.51
C ASN A 69 20.09 -19.49 -2.86
N ASP A 70 19.75 -18.78 -3.96
CA ASP A 70 19.90 -19.27 -5.34
C ASP A 70 19.09 -20.55 -5.65
N VAL A 71 18.02 -20.77 -4.87
CA VAL A 71 17.08 -21.86 -5.13
C VAL A 71 16.18 -21.48 -6.32
N ILE A 72 15.96 -22.43 -7.24
CA ILE A 72 15.09 -22.30 -8.39
C ILE A 72 13.81 -23.08 -8.16
N HIS A 73 12.67 -22.43 -8.36
CA HIS A 73 11.35 -23.05 -8.37
C HIS A 73 10.79 -23.03 -9.79
N GLU A 74 10.76 -24.19 -10.44
CA GLU A 74 10.10 -24.35 -11.76
C GLU A 74 8.59 -24.25 -11.63
N CYS A 75 7.93 -23.76 -12.67
CA CYS A 75 6.48 -23.59 -12.72
C CYS A 75 5.95 -23.51 -14.15
N ASP A 76 4.67 -23.83 -14.31
CA ASP A 76 3.95 -23.71 -15.59
C ASP A 76 3.63 -22.27 -15.95
N ALA A 77 3.49 -21.42 -14.96
CA ALA A 77 3.24 -19.99 -15.12
C ALA A 77 3.70 -19.19 -13.89
N VAL A 78 3.99 -17.92 -14.10
CA VAL A 78 4.30 -16.95 -13.04
C VAL A 78 3.21 -15.89 -12.98
N LEU A 79 2.63 -15.67 -11.80
CA LEU A 79 1.81 -14.52 -11.50
C LEU A 79 2.57 -13.61 -10.53
N SER A 80 2.95 -12.42 -10.97
CA SER A 80 3.54 -11.41 -10.09
C SER A 80 2.45 -10.54 -9.48
N ALA A 81 2.37 -10.52 -8.15
CA ALA A 81 1.57 -9.58 -7.39
C ALA A 81 2.43 -8.50 -6.70
N ALA A 82 3.72 -8.46 -7.03
CA ALA A 82 4.69 -7.53 -6.49
C ALA A 82 4.56 -6.12 -7.10
N ASP A 83 5.42 -5.22 -6.68
CA ASP A 83 5.56 -3.90 -7.29
C ASP A 83 5.85 -3.99 -8.78
N TRP A 84 5.26 -3.07 -9.58
CA TRP A 84 5.38 -3.10 -11.03
C TRP A 84 6.80 -2.82 -11.53
N TYR A 85 7.49 -1.84 -10.90
CA TYR A 85 8.85 -1.49 -11.29
C TYR A 85 9.81 -2.64 -10.99
N LYS A 86 9.72 -3.22 -9.79
CA LYS A 86 10.47 -4.41 -9.41
C LYS A 86 10.24 -5.57 -10.39
N THR A 87 8.98 -5.83 -10.70
CA THR A 87 8.61 -6.93 -11.59
C THR A 87 9.20 -6.74 -12.99
N VAL A 88 9.00 -5.56 -13.59
CA VAL A 88 9.36 -5.32 -14.99
C VAL A 88 10.85 -5.06 -15.17
N PHE A 89 11.43 -4.20 -14.31
CA PHE A 89 12.79 -3.71 -14.52
C PHE A 89 13.86 -4.45 -13.71
N GLU A 90 13.50 -5.09 -12.60
CA GLU A 90 14.46 -5.83 -11.79
C GLU A 90 14.30 -7.34 -11.96
N TYR A 91 13.10 -7.93 -11.76
CA TYR A 91 12.92 -9.38 -11.85
C TYR A 91 12.97 -9.92 -13.27
N LEU A 92 12.57 -9.12 -14.27
CA LEU A 92 12.62 -9.45 -15.69
C LEU A 92 13.73 -8.73 -16.46
N ASP A 93 14.66 -8.02 -15.76
CA ASP A 93 15.78 -7.27 -16.34
C ASP A 93 15.36 -6.26 -17.44
N GLY A 94 14.13 -5.76 -17.42
CA GLY A 94 13.61 -4.85 -18.45
C GLY A 94 13.46 -5.47 -19.85
N LYS A 95 13.51 -6.79 -20.02
CA LYS A 95 13.49 -7.46 -21.34
C LYS A 95 12.18 -7.34 -22.09
N TYR A 96 11.08 -7.14 -21.38
CA TYR A 96 9.72 -7.17 -21.93
C TYR A 96 9.01 -5.82 -21.81
N VAL A 97 9.77 -4.73 -21.88
CA VAL A 97 9.24 -3.38 -21.86
C VAL A 97 8.77 -2.92 -23.24
N ASN A 98 7.84 -2.00 -23.25
CA ASN A 98 7.43 -1.23 -24.41
C ASN A 98 7.47 0.27 -24.09
N ASP A 99 7.24 1.11 -25.11
CA ASP A 99 7.25 2.57 -24.96
C ASP A 99 6.33 3.08 -23.84
N LYS A 100 5.17 2.43 -23.66
CA LYS A 100 4.25 2.81 -22.58
C LYS A 100 4.87 2.59 -21.21
N LEU A 101 5.52 1.44 -20.96
CA LEU A 101 6.17 1.14 -19.70
C LEU A 101 7.39 2.04 -19.44
N LEU A 102 8.12 2.40 -20.50
CA LEU A 102 9.21 3.40 -20.40
C LEU A 102 8.66 4.77 -20.01
N LYS A 103 7.60 5.24 -20.68
CA LYS A 103 6.94 6.51 -20.34
C LYS A 103 6.34 6.51 -18.93
N LEU A 104 5.84 5.38 -18.44
CA LEU A 104 5.40 5.23 -17.04
C LEU A 104 6.56 5.43 -16.06
N LYS A 105 7.71 4.79 -16.34
CA LYS A 105 8.93 4.94 -15.53
C LYS A 105 9.42 6.39 -15.48
N GLU A 106 9.26 7.12 -16.57
CA GLU A 106 9.64 8.54 -16.70
C GLU A 106 8.60 9.50 -16.09
N GLY A 107 7.48 9.01 -15.57
CA GLY A 107 6.39 9.86 -15.05
C GLY A 107 5.62 10.63 -16.12
N LYS A 108 5.68 10.20 -17.39
CA LYS A 108 5.05 10.93 -18.54
C LYS A 108 3.62 10.49 -18.84
N VAL A 109 3.08 9.52 -18.12
CA VAL A 109 1.74 8.96 -18.40
C VAL A 109 0.78 9.22 -17.26
N ILE A 110 1.23 8.99 -16.04
CA ILE A 110 0.43 9.11 -14.82
C ILE A 110 1.38 9.27 -13.62
N ASP A 111 0.97 10.09 -12.67
CA ASP A 111 1.74 10.32 -11.46
C ASP A 111 1.63 9.13 -10.49
N VAL A 112 2.69 8.94 -9.74
CA VAL A 112 2.70 8.00 -8.61
C VAL A 112 1.88 8.59 -7.47
N TYR A 113 1.08 7.75 -6.80
CA TYR A 113 0.32 8.18 -5.64
C TYR A 113 1.25 8.68 -4.53
N TYR A 114 0.75 9.56 -3.69
CA TYR A 114 1.52 10.14 -2.58
C TYR A 114 2.20 9.06 -1.74
N SER A 115 3.36 9.38 -1.23
CA SER A 115 3.96 8.67 -0.12
C SER A 115 3.31 9.12 1.20
N ILE A 116 3.46 8.31 2.25
CA ILE A 116 2.84 8.58 3.55
C ILE A 116 3.89 8.66 4.66
N LEU A 117 3.68 9.62 5.56
CA LEU A 117 4.26 9.64 6.89
C LEU A 117 3.14 9.26 7.86
N LEU A 118 3.29 8.16 8.58
CA LEU A 118 2.30 7.65 9.51
C LEU A 118 2.89 7.60 10.92
N VAL A 119 2.40 8.49 11.79
CA VAL A 119 2.79 8.51 13.21
C VAL A 119 1.71 7.80 13.99
N SER A 120 2.08 6.75 14.72
CA SER A 120 1.16 5.94 15.50
C SER A 120 1.52 5.97 16.98
N PHE A 121 0.51 5.93 17.84
CA PHE A 121 0.65 6.00 19.29
C PHE A 121 -0.18 4.89 19.95
N GLY A 122 0.42 4.21 20.92
CA GLY A 122 -0.31 3.40 21.89
C GLY A 122 -0.67 4.28 23.07
N LEU A 123 -1.97 4.34 23.41
CA LEU A 123 -2.52 5.19 24.46
C LEU A 123 -3.02 4.35 25.64
N LYS A 124 -2.77 4.80 26.87
CA LYS A 124 -3.19 4.10 28.10
C LYS A 124 -4.68 4.22 28.44
N LYS A 125 -5.49 4.90 27.57
CA LYS A 125 -6.93 5.08 27.70
C LYS A 125 -7.65 4.66 26.42
N THR A 126 -8.94 4.38 26.51
CA THR A 126 -9.75 3.90 25.38
C THR A 126 -10.20 4.99 24.43
N TYR A 127 -10.34 6.23 24.91
CA TYR A 127 -10.85 7.36 24.11
C TYR A 127 -12.18 7.05 23.39
N LYS A 128 -13.08 6.30 24.05
CA LYS A 128 -14.38 5.89 23.50
C LYS A 128 -15.34 7.05 23.24
N GLU A 129 -15.11 8.17 23.93
CA GLU A 129 -15.86 9.42 23.79
C GLU A 129 -15.60 10.14 22.45
N PHE A 130 -14.50 9.81 21.77
CA PHE A 130 -14.17 10.41 20.48
C PHE A 130 -14.60 9.53 19.32
N PRO A 131 -15.10 10.13 18.21
CA PRO A 131 -15.26 9.42 16.94
C PRO A 131 -13.92 8.86 16.46
N HIS A 132 -13.95 7.78 15.71
CA HIS A 132 -12.73 7.13 15.22
C HIS A 132 -11.91 7.98 14.24
N PHE A 133 -12.49 9.01 13.64
CA PHE A 133 -11.81 9.91 12.70
C PHE A 133 -12.06 11.37 13.03
N HIS A 134 -10.97 12.12 13.13
CA HIS A 134 -10.98 13.57 13.28
C HIS A 134 -10.13 14.20 12.19
N ARG A 135 -10.62 15.30 11.62
CA ARG A 135 -9.85 16.18 10.74
C ARG A 135 -10.10 17.62 11.14
N PHE A 136 -9.06 18.31 11.53
CA PHE A 136 -9.18 19.67 11.99
C PHE A 136 -8.00 20.55 11.52
N PRO A 137 -8.23 21.86 11.30
CA PRO A 137 -7.17 22.80 10.97
C PRO A 137 -6.21 22.96 12.16
N ILE A 138 -4.96 23.27 11.86
CA ILE A 138 -3.93 23.62 12.84
C ILE A 138 -3.46 25.05 12.57
N GLU A 139 -3.35 25.86 13.63
CA GLU A 139 -2.95 27.29 13.51
C GLU A 139 -1.50 27.41 13.03
N LEU A 140 -0.61 26.59 13.57
CA LEU A 140 0.79 26.52 13.17
C LEU A 140 0.98 25.40 12.17
N GLN A 141 1.38 25.73 10.95
CA GLN A 141 1.67 24.74 9.92
C GLN A 141 2.72 23.71 10.39
N LEU A 142 2.38 22.44 10.30
CA LEU A 142 3.34 21.36 10.49
C LEU A 142 4.26 21.27 9.27
N LYS A 143 5.55 21.42 9.47
CA LYS A 143 6.56 21.34 8.42
C LYS A 143 7.38 20.06 8.53
N SER A 144 7.54 19.36 7.43
CA SER A 144 8.48 18.25 7.33
C SER A 144 9.80 18.71 6.73
N PRO A 145 10.93 18.09 7.10
CA PRO A 145 12.22 18.36 6.47
C PRO A 145 12.24 18.02 4.97
N CYS A 146 11.28 17.24 4.47
CA CYS A 146 11.11 16.98 3.05
C CYS A 146 10.47 18.16 2.26
N GLY A 147 10.20 19.29 2.92
CA GLY A 147 9.62 20.49 2.29
C GLY A 147 8.09 20.49 2.20
N THR A 148 7.41 19.40 2.60
CA THR A 148 5.95 19.38 2.64
C THR A 148 5.45 20.04 3.92
N THR A 149 4.36 20.81 3.81
CA THR A 149 3.68 21.45 4.93
C THR A 149 2.22 21.03 4.97
N TRP A 150 1.65 20.94 6.17
CA TRP A 150 0.24 20.62 6.40
C TRP A 150 -0.39 21.68 7.28
N ASP A 151 -1.60 22.09 6.92
CA ASP A 151 -2.46 23.02 7.63
C ASP A 151 -3.56 22.31 8.42
N ARG A 152 -3.56 20.99 8.43
CA ARG A 152 -4.57 20.12 9.07
C ARG A 152 -3.91 18.90 9.66
N LEU A 153 -4.55 18.39 10.71
CA LEU A 153 -4.23 17.12 11.33
C LEU A 153 -5.37 16.12 11.05
N GLU A 154 -5.00 14.95 10.56
CA GLU A 154 -5.91 13.80 10.41
C GLU A 154 -5.55 12.77 11.47
N VAL A 155 -6.51 12.46 12.35
CA VAL A 155 -6.31 11.57 13.49
C VAL A 155 -7.33 10.45 13.44
N HIS A 156 -6.86 9.22 13.53
CA HIS A 156 -7.66 8.02 13.62
C HIS A 156 -7.50 7.39 14.99
N PHE A 157 -8.60 7.26 15.75
CA PHE A 157 -8.66 6.42 16.94
C PHE A 157 -9.21 5.05 16.59
N TYR A 158 -8.47 3.99 16.90
CA TYR A 158 -8.90 2.61 16.67
C TYR A 158 -9.69 2.06 17.86
N ASN A 159 -10.53 2.89 18.44
CA ASN A 159 -11.32 2.62 19.65
C ASN A 159 -12.61 1.81 19.39
N TYR A 160 -12.91 1.52 18.16
CA TYR A 160 -14.07 0.74 17.71
C TYR A 160 -13.83 -0.79 17.74
N ASP A 161 -12.58 -1.22 17.78
CA ASP A 161 -12.20 -2.62 17.76
C ASP A 161 -11.29 -2.95 18.96
N PRO A 162 -11.80 -3.68 19.96
CA PRO A 162 -11.05 -3.99 21.17
C PRO A 162 -9.89 -4.97 20.93
N THR A 163 -9.79 -5.57 19.76
CA THR A 163 -8.71 -6.51 19.44
C THR A 163 -7.42 -5.82 18.99
N LEU A 164 -7.46 -4.49 18.74
CA LEU A 164 -6.33 -3.73 18.22
C LEU A 164 -5.42 -3.15 19.31
N ALA A 165 -5.83 -3.23 20.57
CA ALA A 165 -5.05 -2.80 21.72
C ALA A 165 -5.34 -3.66 22.95
N PRO A 166 -4.47 -3.68 23.98
CA PRO A 166 -4.79 -4.30 25.26
C PRO A 166 -6.03 -3.66 25.91
N GLU A 167 -6.67 -4.41 26.81
CA GLU A 167 -7.85 -3.92 27.54
C GLU A 167 -7.58 -2.57 28.23
N GLY A 168 -8.54 -1.65 28.15
CA GLY A 168 -8.44 -0.30 28.69
C GLY A 168 -7.58 0.66 27.87
N LYS A 169 -6.99 0.23 26.75
CA LYS A 169 -6.09 1.01 25.89
C LYS A 169 -6.64 1.18 24.48
N THR A 170 -6.01 2.03 23.69
CA THR A 170 -6.30 2.15 22.26
C THR A 170 -5.06 2.54 21.46
N VAL A 171 -5.16 2.38 20.14
CA VAL A 171 -4.18 2.89 19.18
C VAL A 171 -4.74 4.15 18.52
N MET A 172 -3.87 5.12 18.31
CA MET A 172 -4.15 6.33 17.53
C MET A 172 -3.12 6.47 16.43
N ALA A 173 -3.51 6.96 15.25
CA ALA A 173 -2.59 7.25 14.16
C ALA A 173 -2.89 8.58 13.48
N CYS A 174 -1.83 9.29 13.09
CA CYS A 174 -1.87 10.53 12.30
C CYS A 174 -1.24 10.28 10.94
N SER A 175 -1.95 10.64 9.86
CA SER A 175 -1.52 10.41 8.47
C SER A 175 -1.15 11.72 7.79
N PHE A 176 0.01 11.74 7.12
CA PHE A 176 0.50 12.91 6.39
C PHE A 176 0.99 12.47 5.02
N TYR A 177 0.37 12.98 3.97
CA TYR A 177 0.73 12.64 2.59
C TYR A 177 1.76 13.62 2.02
N THR A 178 2.71 13.10 1.24
CA THR A 178 3.77 13.89 0.60
C THR A 178 4.10 13.39 -0.81
N THR A 179 4.44 14.29 -1.71
CA THR A 179 5.06 13.96 -3.01
C THR A 179 6.57 13.79 -2.91
N ASN A 180 7.18 14.18 -1.80
CA ASN A 180 8.63 14.20 -1.59
C ASN A 180 9.13 12.96 -0.82
N GLY A 181 8.55 11.79 -1.08
CA GLY A 181 8.92 10.52 -0.43
C GLY A 181 10.39 10.15 -0.59
N ASN A 182 10.98 10.50 -1.73
CA ASN A 182 12.39 10.24 -2.03
C ASN A 182 13.36 10.93 -1.04
N TYR A 183 12.99 12.05 -0.44
CA TYR A 183 13.79 12.67 0.62
C TYR A 183 14.04 11.70 1.78
N TRP A 184 12.98 11.09 2.32
CA TRP A 184 13.08 10.14 3.44
C TRP A 184 13.81 8.86 3.07
N ILE A 185 13.64 8.40 1.83
CA ILE A 185 14.33 7.21 1.30
C ILE A 185 15.83 7.47 1.24
N ASN A 186 16.24 8.59 0.65
CA ASN A 186 17.64 8.97 0.52
C ASN A 186 18.29 9.28 1.87
N LEU A 187 17.57 10.01 2.75
CA LEU A 187 18.06 10.31 4.09
C LEU A 187 18.33 9.03 4.88
N ARG A 188 17.40 8.05 4.84
CA ARG A 188 17.61 6.76 5.50
C ARG A 188 18.79 5.98 4.92
N LYS A 189 18.99 6.04 3.61
CA LYS A 189 20.08 5.34 2.92
C LYS A 189 21.43 5.93 3.25
N ASN A 190 21.55 7.24 3.25
CA ASN A 190 22.83 7.94 3.24
C ASN A 190 23.20 8.55 4.61
N GLU A 191 22.22 8.96 5.43
CA GLU A 191 22.42 9.73 6.66
C GLU A 191 21.54 9.18 7.82
N ARG A 192 21.82 7.96 8.26
CA ARG A 192 20.95 7.25 9.24
C ARG A 192 20.78 7.96 10.58
N VAL A 193 21.79 8.67 11.04
CA VAL A 193 21.71 9.44 12.31
C VAL A 193 20.69 10.56 12.13
N LYS A 194 20.89 11.41 11.13
CA LYS A 194 19.99 12.52 10.80
C LYS A 194 18.55 12.04 10.51
N TYR A 195 18.39 10.88 9.84
CA TYR A 195 17.09 10.28 9.62
C TYR A 195 16.35 10.01 10.95
N ARG A 196 17.04 9.51 11.98
CA ARG A 196 16.44 9.27 13.30
C ARG A 196 16.11 10.59 14.01
N GLU A 197 16.99 11.57 13.96
CA GLU A 197 16.79 12.90 14.55
C GLU A 197 15.57 13.59 13.93
N GLU A 198 15.45 13.59 12.59
CA GLU A 198 14.32 14.20 11.90
C GLU A 198 13.00 13.47 12.19
N LYS A 199 13.03 12.14 12.35
CA LYS A 199 11.87 11.39 12.85
C LYS A 199 11.44 11.86 14.22
N THR A 200 12.37 11.96 15.15
CA THR A 200 12.09 12.39 16.54
C THR A 200 11.52 13.81 16.56
N LYS A 201 12.13 14.73 15.83
CA LYS A 201 11.63 16.13 15.75
C LYS A 201 10.21 16.18 15.20
N PHE A 202 9.93 15.46 14.13
CA PHE A 202 8.62 15.43 13.51
C PHE A 202 7.55 14.87 14.46
N VAL A 203 7.84 13.75 15.12
CA VAL A 203 6.94 13.13 16.10
C VAL A 203 6.65 14.09 17.26
N ASN A 204 7.67 14.76 17.80
CA ASN A 204 7.49 15.73 18.87
C ASN A 204 6.56 16.89 18.45
N SER A 205 6.74 17.40 17.23
CA SER A 205 5.84 18.43 16.67
C SER A 205 4.38 17.94 16.56
N VAL A 206 4.17 16.68 16.15
CA VAL A 206 2.83 16.08 16.10
C VAL A 206 2.24 15.95 17.50
N ILE A 207 3.02 15.54 18.51
CA ILE A 207 2.57 15.41 19.90
C ILE A 207 2.14 16.77 20.46
N GLU A 208 2.88 17.84 20.20
CA GLU A 208 2.51 19.20 20.65
C GLU A 208 1.18 19.66 20.02
N LEU A 209 0.96 19.39 18.73
CA LEU A 209 -0.31 19.70 18.08
C LEU A 209 -1.48 18.86 18.62
N LEU A 210 -1.23 17.59 18.94
CA LEU A 210 -2.23 16.72 19.56
C LEU A 210 -2.59 17.20 20.97
N GLU A 211 -1.62 17.66 21.78
CA GLU A 211 -1.85 18.18 23.12
C GLU A 211 -2.74 19.43 23.11
N ILE A 212 -2.58 20.31 22.10
CA ILE A 212 -3.46 21.48 21.92
C ILE A 212 -4.92 21.05 21.67
N LYS A 213 -5.12 20.00 20.87
CA LYS A 213 -6.46 19.53 20.50
C LYS A 213 -7.08 18.60 21.51
N PHE A 214 -6.28 17.77 22.14
CA PHE A 214 -6.67 16.76 23.13
C PHE A 214 -5.84 16.94 24.40
N PRO A 215 -6.15 17.93 25.25
CA PRO A 215 -5.36 18.22 26.44
C PRO A 215 -5.16 17.01 27.34
N GLY A 216 -3.92 16.75 27.71
CA GLY A 216 -3.51 15.61 28.54
C GLY A 216 -3.13 14.35 27.74
N ILE A 217 -3.31 14.34 26.41
CA ILE A 217 -2.98 13.16 25.57
C ILE A 217 -1.49 12.80 25.65
N LYS A 218 -0.63 13.80 25.78
CA LYS A 218 0.83 13.61 25.92
C LYS A 218 1.19 12.68 27.08
N ASN A 219 0.46 12.77 28.21
CA ASN A 219 0.64 11.91 29.37
C ASN A 219 0.06 10.50 29.17
N ASP A 220 -0.78 10.31 28.18
CA ASP A 220 -1.43 9.03 27.87
C ASP A 220 -0.66 8.22 26.82
N ILE A 221 0.34 8.80 26.16
CA ILE A 221 1.19 8.10 25.18
C ILE A 221 2.16 7.16 25.90
N GLU A 222 2.05 5.86 25.63
CA GLU A 222 2.96 4.83 26.15
C GLU A 222 3.95 4.36 25.07
N VAL A 223 3.52 4.30 23.81
CA VAL A 223 4.31 3.81 22.70
C VAL A 223 4.15 4.73 21.51
N THR A 224 5.24 4.94 20.79
CA THR A 224 5.25 5.74 19.56
C THR A 224 5.96 4.97 18.45
N ASP A 225 5.35 4.92 17.27
CA ASP A 225 5.97 4.46 16.03
C ASP A 225 5.81 5.51 14.93
N PHE A 226 6.79 5.58 14.06
CA PHE A 226 6.75 6.47 12.91
C PHE A 226 7.22 5.76 11.64
N ALA A 227 6.28 5.40 10.78
CA ALA A 227 6.54 4.89 9.45
C ALA A 227 6.70 6.05 8.45
N THR A 228 7.80 6.06 7.72
CA THR A 228 8.12 7.02 6.66
C THR A 228 8.04 6.35 5.28
N PRO A 229 8.13 7.09 4.17
CA PRO A 229 8.26 6.51 2.83
C PRO A 229 9.39 5.47 2.71
N ALA A 230 10.48 5.64 3.45
CA ALA A 230 11.55 4.65 3.52
C ALA A 230 11.13 3.35 4.23
N THR A 231 10.19 3.44 5.18
CA THR A 231 9.59 2.27 5.82
C THR A 231 8.69 1.53 4.85
N VAL A 232 7.83 2.25 4.13
CA VAL A 232 6.98 1.67 3.08
C VAL A 232 7.82 0.94 2.04
N LEU A 233 8.82 1.61 1.46
CA LEU A 233 9.72 0.99 0.48
C LEU A 233 10.40 -0.27 1.02
N ARG A 234 10.87 -0.26 2.28
CA ARG A 234 11.57 -1.39 2.89
C ARG A 234 10.69 -2.64 3.02
N TYR A 235 9.42 -2.48 3.41
CA TYR A 235 8.54 -3.60 3.71
C TYR A 235 7.71 -4.07 2.51
N THR A 236 7.42 -3.18 1.56
CA THR A 236 6.52 -3.47 0.44
C THR A 236 7.22 -3.45 -0.92
N ASN A 237 8.42 -2.90 -1.01
CA ASN A 237 9.10 -2.54 -2.25
C ASN A 237 8.29 -1.61 -3.17
N ASN A 238 7.21 -0.98 -2.69
CA ASN A 238 6.43 -0.06 -3.50
C ASN A 238 7.30 1.07 -4.05
N TRP A 239 7.28 1.19 -5.37
CA TRP A 239 8.10 2.14 -6.12
C TRP A 239 7.94 3.56 -5.58
N GLN A 240 9.06 4.25 -5.34
CA GLN A 240 9.16 5.58 -4.73
C GLN A 240 8.52 5.68 -3.32
N GLY A 241 8.30 4.55 -2.63
CA GLY A 241 7.64 4.55 -1.33
C GLY A 241 6.17 4.98 -1.40
N SER A 242 5.52 4.81 -2.55
CA SER A 242 4.10 5.13 -2.74
C SER A 242 3.21 4.38 -1.75
N ALA A 243 2.18 5.04 -1.25
CA ALA A 243 1.22 4.42 -0.35
C ALA A 243 0.31 3.41 -1.07
N GLN A 244 -0.03 3.65 -2.35
CA GLN A 244 -1.00 2.78 -3.05
C GLN A 244 -0.97 2.81 -4.59
N GLY A 245 0.16 2.95 -5.24
CA GLY A 245 0.25 2.84 -6.70
C GLY A 245 0.12 4.17 -7.44
N TRP A 246 -0.79 4.28 -8.40
CA TRP A 246 -0.95 5.45 -9.25
C TRP A 246 -1.96 6.45 -8.70
N LEU A 247 -1.66 7.74 -8.85
CA LEU A 247 -2.60 8.81 -8.52
C LEU A 247 -3.77 8.78 -9.52
N PRO A 248 -5.03 8.81 -9.04
CA PRO A 248 -6.17 8.98 -9.93
C PRO A 248 -6.09 10.34 -10.64
N GLY A 249 -6.28 10.33 -11.97
CA GLY A 249 -6.29 11.52 -12.81
C GLY A 249 -7.63 11.65 -13.53
N GLU A 250 -7.73 12.61 -14.45
CA GLU A 250 -8.96 12.88 -15.22
C GLU A 250 -9.47 11.66 -16.01
N ASN A 251 -8.58 10.75 -16.40
CA ASN A 251 -8.89 9.54 -17.17
C ASN A 251 -8.94 8.24 -16.32
N ILE A 252 -9.46 8.32 -15.09
CA ILE A 252 -9.50 7.23 -14.10
C ILE A 252 -10.08 5.92 -14.66
N ILE A 253 -11.14 6.00 -15.45
CA ILE A 253 -11.95 4.84 -15.84
C ILE A 253 -11.31 4.04 -16.98
N ALA A 254 -10.52 4.65 -17.84
CA ALA A 254 -10.04 4.06 -19.08
C ALA A 254 -8.61 3.51 -19.04
N SER A 255 -7.81 3.81 -18.01
CA SER A 255 -6.40 3.46 -18.01
C SER A 255 -6.06 2.25 -17.17
N SER A 256 -5.49 1.24 -17.81
CA SER A 256 -4.72 0.18 -17.15
C SER A 256 -3.24 0.46 -17.42
N PRO A 257 -2.56 1.20 -16.52
CA PRO A 257 -1.17 1.60 -16.77
C PRO A 257 -0.26 0.39 -16.97
N VAL A 258 -0.36 -0.61 -16.10
CA VAL A 258 0.31 -1.89 -16.26
C VAL A 258 -0.73 -2.95 -16.57
N LYS A 259 -0.57 -3.61 -17.72
CA LYS A 259 -1.48 -4.69 -18.17
C LYS A 259 -1.22 -5.97 -17.38
N MET A 260 -2.21 -6.87 -17.37
CA MET A 260 -2.11 -8.21 -16.76
C MET A 260 -1.12 -9.13 -17.45
N THR A 261 -0.65 -8.77 -18.66
CA THR A 261 0.37 -9.51 -19.42
C THR A 261 1.40 -8.53 -19.95
N LEU A 262 2.63 -9.00 -20.16
CA LEU A 262 3.69 -8.22 -20.81
C LEU A 262 3.85 -8.58 -22.29
N PRO A 263 4.29 -7.63 -23.13
CA PRO A 263 4.51 -7.89 -24.54
C PRO A 263 5.49 -9.07 -24.77
N LYS A 264 5.12 -9.97 -25.67
CA LYS A 264 5.94 -11.13 -26.08
C LYS A 264 6.27 -12.14 -24.96
N LEU A 265 5.85 -11.94 -23.72
CA LEU A 265 6.11 -12.86 -22.61
C LEU A 265 4.89 -13.77 -22.39
N LYS A 266 5.06 -15.07 -22.58
CA LYS A 266 4.05 -16.11 -22.35
C LYS A 266 4.16 -16.65 -20.91
N GLN A 267 3.11 -17.31 -20.41
CA GLN A 267 3.03 -17.91 -19.07
C GLN A 267 3.40 -16.92 -17.95
N PHE A 268 3.23 -15.62 -18.21
CA PHE A 268 3.45 -14.56 -17.24
C PHE A 268 2.21 -13.72 -17.08
N TYR A 269 1.85 -13.47 -15.84
CA TYR A 269 0.70 -12.67 -15.46
C TYR A 269 1.08 -11.64 -14.40
N TYR A 270 0.33 -10.55 -14.36
CA TYR A 270 0.53 -9.48 -13.41
C TYR A 270 -0.80 -9.03 -12.82
N ALA A 271 -0.88 -8.94 -11.47
CA ALA A 271 -2.04 -8.42 -10.78
C ALA A 271 -1.63 -7.77 -9.47
N SER A 272 -1.77 -6.47 -9.37
CA SER A 272 -1.51 -5.73 -8.12
C SER A 272 -2.31 -4.42 -8.09
N HIS A 273 -2.20 -3.69 -6.97
CA HIS A 273 -2.78 -2.36 -6.88
C HIS A 273 -2.22 -1.34 -7.90
N TRP A 274 -1.09 -1.64 -8.54
CA TRP A 274 -0.53 -0.87 -9.64
C TRP A 274 -1.21 -1.11 -11.00
N GLY A 275 -2.11 -2.07 -11.10
CA GLY A 275 -2.80 -2.38 -12.34
C GLY A 275 -3.79 -1.31 -12.79
N ARG A 276 -4.34 -0.53 -11.85
CA ARG A 276 -5.30 0.57 -12.12
C ARG A 276 -5.04 1.77 -11.21
N PRO A 277 -5.37 3.00 -11.64
CA PRO A 277 -5.32 4.18 -10.79
C PRO A 277 -6.20 4.04 -9.56
N GLY A 278 -5.85 4.78 -8.49
CA GLY A 278 -6.54 4.72 -7.21
C GLY A 278 -6.06 3.60 -6.29
N GLY A 279 -5.47 2.54 -6.83
CA GLY A 279 -4.80 1.49 -6.04
C GLY A 279 -5.63 0.91 -4.90
N GLY A 280 -4.93 0.49 -3.83
CA GLY A 280 -5.53 -0.03 -2.62
C GLY A 280 -6.11 -1.44 -2.73
N LEU A 281 -6.75 -1.91 -1.65
CA LEU A 281 -7.32 -3.25 -1.55
C LEU A 281 -8.40 -3.56 -2.60
N PRO A 282 -9.35 -2.66 -2.90
CA PRO A 282 -10.39 -2.96 -3.90
C PRO A 282 -9.81 -3.22 -5.29
N VAL A 283 -8.81 -2.44 -5.70
CA VAL A 283 -8.13 -2.64 -6.98
C VAL A 283 -7.37 -3.96 -6.98
N ALA A 284 -6.62 -4.26 -5.92
CA ALA A 284 -5.85 -5.50 -5.81
C ALA A 284 -6.73 -6.75 -5.88
N ILE A 285 -7.87 -6.76 -5.18
CA ILE A 285 -8.83 -7.88 -5.18
C ILE A 285 -9.43 -8.08 -6.57
N ASN A 286 -9.88 -6.99 -7.22
CA ASN A 286 -10.44 -7.07 -8.56
C ASN A 286 -9.40 -7.54 -9.58
N GLN A 287 -8.17 -7.04 -9.50
CA GLN A 287 -7.07 -7.50 -10.35
C GLN A 287 -6.78 -8.99 -10.15
N GLY A 288 -6.79 -9.47 -8.91
CA GLY A 288 -6.62 -10.90 -8.59
C GLY A 288 -7.71 -11.77 -9.23
N ARG A 289 -8.97 -11.34 -9.14
CA ARG A 289 -10.09 -12.04 -9.78
C ARG A 289 -9.99 -12.05 -11.32
N ASP A 290 -9.69 -10.89 -11.89
CA ASP A 290 -9.62 -10.75 -13.36
C ASP A 290 -8.44 -11.54 -13.94
N VAL A 291 -7.28 -11.55 -13.27
CA VAL A 291 -6.13 -12.36 -13.71
C VAL A 291 -6.39 -13.85 -13.54
N ALA A 292 -7.09 -14.28 -12.50
CA ALA A 292 -7.47 -15.69 -12.35
C ALA A 292 -8.35 -16.16 -13.51
N LYS A 293 -9.32 -15.33 -13.95
CA LYS A 293 -10.12 -15.63 -15.16
C LYS A 293 -9.25 -15.74 -16.41
N LEU A 294 -8.27 -14.84 -16.56
CA LEU A 294 -7.35 -14.86 -17.70
C LEU A 294 -6.51 -16.14 -17.69
N ILE A 295 -5.93 -16.52 -16.55
CA ILE A 295 -5.17 -17.76 -16.40
C ILE A 295 -6.04 -18.98 -16.74
N CYS A 296 -7.24 -19.07 -16.18
CA CYS A 296 -8.17 -20.16 -16.48
C CYS A 296 -8.45 -20.28 -17.97
N LYS A 297 -8.69 -19.14 -18.64
CA LYS A 297 -8.90 -19.10 -20.10
C LYS A 297 -7.68 -19.62 -20.88
N ASP A 298 -6.47 -19.17 -20.54
CA ASP A 298 -5.25 -19.53 -21.25
C ASP A 298 -4.89 -21.01 -21.05
N PHE A 299 -5.19 -21.57 -19.86
CA PHE A 299 -4.99 -22.99 -19.56
C PHE A 299 -6.21 -23.87 -19.88
N LYS A 300 -7.28 -23.30 -20.48
CA LYS A 300 -8.53 -24.01 -20.83
C LYS A 300 -9.20 -24.69 -19.62
N ILE A 301 -9.18 -24.02 -18.48
CA ILE A 301 -9.81 -24.45 -17.23
C ILE A 301 -11.04 -23.59 -16.97
N ASP A 302 -12.14 -24.18 -16.53
CA ASP A 302 -13.34 -23.45 -16.16
C ASP A 302 -13.12 -22.57 -14.92
N PHE A 303 -13.38 -21.28 -15.04
CA PHE A 303 -13.36 -20.38 -13.92
C PHE A 303 -14.61 -20.57 -13.06
N LYS A 304 -14.44 -21.15 -11.88
CA LYS A 304 -15.53 -21.36 -10.89
C LYS A 304 -15.38 -20.42 -9.71
N THR A 305 -16.49 -19.83 -9.27
CA THR A 305 -16.56 -19.08 -8.02
C THR A 305 -17.52 -19.77 -7.09
N SER A 306 -17.18 -19.90 -5.79
CA SER A 306 -18.17 -20.20 -4.78
C SER A 306 -19.19 -19.05 -4.77
N LYS A 307 -20.50 -19.37 -4.83
CA LYS A 307 -21.55 -18.39 -4.50
C LYS A 307 -21.29 -17.95 -3.05
N ALA A 308 -21.35 -16.64 -2.79
CA ALA A 308 -21.44 -16.18 -1.42
C ALA A 308 -22.72 -16.82 -0.81
N GLN A 309 -22.53 -17.61 0.23
CA GLN A 309 -23.63 -18.07 1.08
C GLN A 309 -24.13 -16.92 1.91
#